data_abbddda6f414d0c128603e1f7a8d8e08
#
_entry.id   abbddda6f414d0c128603e1f7a8d8e08
#
_cell.length_a   1.000
_cell.length_b   1.000
_cell.length_c   1.000
_cell.angle_alpha   90.00
_cell.angle_beta   90.00
_cell.angle_gamma   90.00
#
_symmetry.space_group_name_H-M   'P 1'
#
loop_
_entity.id
_entity.type
_entity.pdbx_description
1 polymer ?
#
loop_
_entity_poly.entity_id
_entity_poly.type
_entity_poly.pdbx_seq_one_letter_code
_entity_poly.pdbx_strand_id
1 'polypeptide(L)'
;MNTGLRRGELLALRWESVDFGLQLLTVEGGTAKNRQTRHVALNESATRLLKQWQEQVGGKQRVFEVTTGFKSAWAPLLRRAMITKFRWHDLRHHFASRLVQKGVPLNTVRDLLGHSSVGMSLRYAHLAPDQRREAVAKFD
;
A
#
# COMPACT_ATOMS: atom_id res chain seq x y z
N MET A 1 -6.47 1.25 -0.05
CA MET A 1 -6.04 -0.01 0.58
C MET A 1 -5.18 -0.88 -0.34
N ASN A 2 -5.22 -0.69 -1.64
CA ASN A 2 -4.64 -1.62 -2.64
C ASN A 2 -3.13 -1.46 -2.92
N THR A 3 -2.44 -0.50 -2.29
CA THR A 3 -1.03 -0.21 -2.57
C THR A 3 -0.12 -0.30 -1.34
N GLY A 4 -0.68 -0.33 -0.14
CA GLY A 4 0.09 -0.35 1.10
C GLY A 4 1.00 0.86 1.34
N LEU A 5 0.83 1.97 0.62
CA LEU A 5 1.64 3.18 0.76
C LEU A 5 1.56 3.77 2.17
N ARG A 6 2.67 4.37 2.63
CA ARG A 6 2.64 5.23 3.82
C ARG A 6 1.85 6.49 3.51
N ARG A 7 1.24 7.11 4.53
CA ARG A 7 0.49 8.37 4.36
C ARG A 7 1.31 9.44 3.63
N GLY A 8 2.56 9.66 4.06
CA GLY A 8 3.43 10.65 3.42
C GLY A 8 3.73 10.33 1.97
N GLU A 9 3.97 9.08 1.62
CA GLU A 9 4.18 8.62 0.25
C GLU A 9 2.93 8.87 -0.61
N LEU A 10 1.75 8.54 -0.09
CA LEU A 10 0.49 8.78 -0.79
C LEU A 10 0.26 10.28 -1.06
N LEU A 11 0.46 11.13 -0.03
CA LEU A 11 0.24 12.58 -0.16
C LEU A 11 1.30 13.27 -1.03
N ALA A 12 2.49 12.67 -1.15
CA ALA A 12 3.56 13.16 -2.03
C ALA A 12 3.44 12.65 -3.46
N LEU A 13 2.52 11.71 -3.72
CA LEU A 13 2.40 11.04 -5.02
C LEU A 13 2.09 12.02 -6.13
N ARG A 14 2.83 11.89 -7.25
CA ARG A 14 2.64 12.66 -8.47
C ARG A 14 2.13 11.77 -9.60
N TRP A 15 1.44 12.34 -10.57
CA TRP A 15 0.94 11.57 -11.71
C TRP A 15 2.08 11.00 -12.57
N GLU A 16 3.22 11.69 -12.66
CA GLU A 16 4.42 11.19 -13.35
C GLU A 16 4.99 9.90 -12.74
N SER A 17 4.66 9.61 -11.46
CA SER A 17 5.05 8.38 -10.78
C SER A 17 4.07 7.22 -10.98
N VAL A 18 3.00 7.43 -11.77
CA VAL A 18 1.96 6.42 -12.03
C VAL A 18 2.03 5.99 -13.48
N ASP A 19 2.50 4.78 -13.73
CA ASP A 19 2.49 4.16 -15.04
C ASP A 19 1.27 3.25 -15.19
N PHE A 20 0.29 3.68 -15.97
CA PHE A 20 -0.93 2.92 -16.23
C PHE A 20 -0.73 1.79 -17.24
N GLY A 21 0.29 1.89 -18.11
CA GLY A 21 0.61 0.86 -19.09
C GLY A 21 1.25 -0.36 -18.42
N LEU A 22 2.23 -0.10 -17.55
CA LEU A 22 2.89 -1.13 -16.78
C LEU A 22 2.14 -1.50 -15.49
N GLN A 23 1.08 -0.76 -15.15
CA GLN A 23 0.35 -0.88 -13.87
C GLN A 23 1.29 -0.79 -12.66
N LEU A 24 2.20 0.16 -12.69
CA LEU A 24 3.20 0.40 -11.67
C LEU A 24 3.09 1.80 -11.08
N LEU A 25 3.44 1.90 -9.83
CA LEU A 25 3.57 3.14 -9.11
C LEU A 25 4.99 3.22 -8.53
N THR A 26 5.72 4.29 -8.87
CA THR A 26 7.04 4.54 -8.34
C THR A 26 6.95 5.36 -7.06
N VAL A 27 7.53 4.83 -5.98
CA VAL A 27 7.70 5.55 -4.72
C VAL A 27 9.16 5.95 -4.61
N GLU A 28 9.43 7.22 -4.82
CA GLU A 28 10.79 7.75 -4.71
C GLU A 28 11.32 7.66 -3.28
N GLY A 29 12.58 7.31 -3.15
CA GLY A 29 13.33 7.35 -1.91
C GLY A 29 13.53 8.80 -1.48
N GLY A 30 12.53 9.38 -0.81
CA GLY A 30 12.60 10.73 -0.24
C GLY A 30 13.47 10.78 1.01
N THR A 31 13.46 11.92 1.71
CA THR A 31 14.23 12.27 2.92
C THR A 31 14.09 11.34 4.14
N ALA A 32 13.32 10.26 4.07
CA ALA A 32 13.18 9.28 5.13
C ALA A 32 14.39 8.30 5.15
N LYS A 33 14.66 7.72 6.31
CA LYS A 33 15.81 6.85 6.65
C LYS A 33 16.15 5.71 5.66
N ASN A 34 15.25 5.36 4.74
CA ASN A 34 15.46 4.40 3.66
C ASN A 34 15.23 5.10 2.31
N ARG A 35 16.32 5.56 1.73
CA ARG A 35 16.37 6.31 0.45
C ARG A 35 16.19 5.42 -0.80
N GLN A 36 15.63 4.24 -0.68
CA GLN A 36 15.46 3.36 -1.84
C GLN A 36 14.14 3.62 -2.56
N THR A 37 14.24 3.93 -3.82
CA THR A 37 13.09 3.93 -4.75
C THR A 37 12.56 2.50 -4.87
N ARG A 38 11.24 2.35 -4.84
CA ARG A 38 10.58 1.06 -5.06
C ARG A 38 9.39 1.20 -5.98
N HIS A 39 9.07 0.12 -6.64
CA HIS A 39 7.90 0.01 -7.49
C HIS A 39 6.81 -0.80 -6.78
N VAL A 40 5.58 -0.31 -6.84
CA VAL A 40 4.41 -0.97 -6.27
C VAL A 40 3.46 -1.30 -7.41
N ALA A 41 3.17 -2.58 -7.59
CA ALA A 41 2.20 -3.02 -8.60
C ALA A 41 0.79 -2.51 -8.26
N LEU A 42 0.09 -2.03 -9.27
CA LEU A 42 -1.30 -1.62 -9.19
C LEU A 42 -2.19 -2.78 -9.64
N ASN A 43 -3.12 -3.17 -8.80
CA ASN A 43 -4.17 -4.08 -9.22
C ASN A 43 -5.23 -3.32 -10.06
N GLU A 44 -6.10 -4.05 -10.73
CA GLU A 44 -7.15 -3.49 -11.59
C GLU A 44 -8.01 -2.43 -10.87
N SER A 45 -8.38 -2.70 -9.61
CA SER A 45 -9.17 -1.75 -8.81
C SER A 45 -8.44 -0.44 -8.56
N ALA A 46 -7.14 -0.49 -8.23
CA ALA A 46 -6.33 0.70 -8.03
C ALA A 46 -6.14 1.47 -9.33
N THR A 47 -5.86 0.77 -10.42
CA THR A 47 -5.68 1.35 -11.76
C THR A 47 -6.95 2.08 -12.21
N ARG A 48 -8.11 1.42 -12.11
CA ARG A 48 -9.39 2.01 -12.46
C ARG A 48 -9.72 3.27 -11.65
N LEU A 49 -9.55 3.19 -10.32
CA LEU A 49 -9.83 4.33 -9.44
C LEU A 49 -8.89 5.51 -9.70
N LEU A 50 -7.61 5.25 -9.97
CA LEU A 50 -6.64 6.31 -10.28
C LEU A 50 -6.95 6.97 -11.63
N LYS A 51 -7.34 6.20 -12.66
CA LYS A 51 -7.77 6.76 -13.96
C LYS A 51 -9.00 7.66 -13.78
N GLN A 52 -10.04 7.17 -13.12
CA GLN A 52 -11.25 7.97 -12.84
C GLN A 52 -10.92 9.25 -12.05
N TRP A 53 -10.01 9.14 -11.09
CA TRP A 53 -9.58 10.30 -10.30
C TRP A 53 -8.80 11.31 -11.14
N GLN A 54 -7.94 10.84 -12.04
CA GLN A 54 -7.19 11.69 -12.95
C GLN A 54 -8.12 12.51 -13.87
N GLU A 55 -9.16 11.89 -14.40
CA GLU A 55 -10.20 12.55 -15.20
C GLU A 55 -10.92 13.66 -14.41
N GLN A 56 -11.19 13.43 -13.11
CA GLN A 56 -11.90 14.39 -12.26
C GLN A 56 -11.03 15.58 -11.85
N VAL A 57 -9.74 15.36 -11.58
CA VAL A 57 -8.88 16.42 -11.04
C VAL A 57 -8.15 17.23 -12.10
N GLY A 58 -8.02 16.73 -13.33
CA GLY A 58 -7.47 17.38 -14.54
C GLY A 58 -6.19 18.19 -14.32
N GLY A 59 -5.15 17.97 -15.11
CA GLY A 59 -3.98 18.86 -15.24
C GLY A 59 -3.11 19.13 -14.00
N LYS A 60 -3.40 18.55 -12.86
CA LYS A 60 -2.65 18.77 -11.60
C LYS A 60 -1.42 17.88 -11.57
N GLN A 61 -0.32 18.36 -10.96
CA GLN A 61 0.90 17.56 -10.81
C GLN A 61 0.75 16.44 -9.77
N ARG A 62 0.10 16.73 -8.64
CA ARG A 62 -0.08 15.76 -7.55
C ARG A 62 -1.37 14.99 -7.71
N VAL A 63 -1.31 13.70 -7.37
CA VAL A 63 -2.50 12.84 -7.35
C VAL A 63 -3.50 13.33 -6.28
N PHE A 64 -2.99 13.77 -5.13
CA PHE A 64 -3.80 14.32 -4.05
C PHE A 64 -3.25 15.69 -3.61
N GLU A 65 -4.02 16.76 -3.77
CA GLU A 65 -3.64 18.10 -3.34
C GLU A 65 -4.01 18.40 -1.88
N VAL A 66 -3.97 17.38 -1.03
CA VAL A 66 -4.30 17.55 0.40
C VAL A 66 -3.04 17.96 1.15
N THR A 67 -2.84 19.26 1.33
CA THR A 67 -1.72 19.82 2.11
C THR A 67 -2.05 19.93 3.60
N THR A 68 -3.31 20.21 3.93
CA THR A 68 -3.83 20.37 5.30
C THR A 68 -5.21 19.74 5.44
N GLY A 69 -5.67 19.52 6.66
CA GLY A 69 -7.06 19.09 6.89
C GLY A 69 -7.33 17.57 6.71
N PHE A 70 -6.33 16.76 6.40
CA PHE A 70 -6.53 15.32 6.27
C PHE A 70 -7.17 14.69 7.52
N LYS A 71 -6.76 15.11 8.72
CA LYS A 71 -7.34 14.62 9.99
C LYS A 71 -8.81 15.01 10.12
N SER A 72 -9.19 16.19 9.65
CA SER A 72 -10.58 16.67 9.69
C SER A 72 -11.50 15.90 8.74
N ALA A 73 -10.98 15.39 7.63
CA ALA A 73 -11.74 14.54 6.70
C ALA A 73 -11.81 13.07 7.17
N TRP A 74 -10.75 12.58 7.82
CA TRP A 74 -10.65 11.16 8.23
C TRP A 74 -11.65 10.79 9.33
N ALA A 75 -11.76 11.60 10.38
CA ALA A 75 -12.62 11.33 11.51
C ALA A 75 -14.13 11.28 11.13
N PRO A 76 -14.69 12.23 10.33
CA PRO A 76 -16.05 12.11 9.83
C PRO A 76 -16.29 10.88 8.95
N LEU A 77 -15.30 10.51 8.11
CA LEU A 77 -15.39 9.31 7.28
C LEU A 77 -15.55 8.05 8.13
N LEU A 78 -14.73 7.89 9.16
CA LEU A 78 -14.84 6.75 10.07
C LEU A 78 -16.16 6.71 10.81
N ARG A 79 -16.65 7.87 11.27
CA ARG A 79 -17.98 7.96 11.92
C ARG A 79 -19.10 7.53 11.00
N ARG A 80 -19.11 8.01 9.74
CA ARG A 80 -20.11 7.61 8.73
C ARG A 80 -20.06 6.13 8.40
N ALA A 81 -18.85 5.53 8.43
CA ALA A 81 -18.65 4.11 8.21
C ALA A 81 -18.88 3.26 9.49
N MET A 82 -19.22 3.87 10.61
CA MET A 82 -19.38 3.22 11.93
C MET A 82 -18.13 2.45 12.36
N ILE A 83 -16.95 2.93 11.96
CA ILE A 83 -15.66 2.32 12.30
C ILE A 83 -15.06 3.08 13.49
N THR A 84 -14.73 2.36 14.54
CA THR A 84 -14.06 2.91 15.73
C THR A 84 -12.62 2.43 15.83
N LYS A 85 -11.76 3.21 16.51
CA LYS A 85 -10.35 2.85 16.81
C LYS A 85 -9.51 2.45 15.58
N PHE A 86 -9.76 3.07 14.43
CA PHE A 86 -9.05 2.78 13.19
C PHE A 86 -8.20 3.98 12.76
N ARG A 87 -6.90 3.78 12.64
CA ARG A 87 -5.94 4.80 12.25
C ARG A 87 -5.64 4.67 10.75
N TRP A 88 -5.16 5.74 10.15
CA TRP A 88 -4.72 5.68 8.75
C TRP A 88 -3.68 4.58 8.48
N HIS A 89 -2.74 4.37 9.41
CA HIS A 89 -1.70 3.35 9.25
C HIS A 89 -2.27 1.91 9.25
N ASP A 90 -3.44 1.73 9.82
CA ASP A 90 -4.10 0.42 9.86
C ASP A 90 -4.57 -0.03 8.46
N LEU A 91 -4.76 0.90 7.51
CA LEU A 91 -4.95 0.57 6.08
C LEU A 91 -3.77 -0.20 5.50
N ARG A 92 -2.55 0.21 5.85
CA ARG A 92 -1.32 -0.46 5.42
C ARG A 92 -1.14 -1.80 6.13
N HIS A 93 -1.48 -1.88 7.40
CA HIS A 93 -1.53 -3.16 8.12
C HIS A 93 -2.53 -4.13 7.48
N HIS A 94 -3.72 -3.64 7.13
CA HIS A 94 -4.73 -4.42 6.44
C HIS A 94 -4.21 -4.97 5.09
N PHE A 95 -3.57 -4.13 4.28
CA PHE A 95 -2.96 -4.56 3.01
C PHE A 95 -1.95 -5.69 3.23
N ALA A 96 -1.01 -5.52 4.18
CA ALA A 96 -0.01 -6.54 4.52
C ALA A 96 -0.67 -7.85 4.99
N SER A 97 -1.61 -7.76 5.92
CA SER A 97 -2.33 -8.91 6.48
C SER A 97 -3.07 -9.70 5.40
N ARG A 98 -3.75 -9.00 4.49
CA ARG A 98 -4.48 -9.63 3.38
C ARG A 98 -3.56 -10.37 2.41
N LEU A 99 -2.39 -9.81 2.11
CA LEU A 99 -1.41 -10.48 1.25
C LEU A 99 -0.87 -11.75 1.91
N VAL A 100 -0.50 -11.67 3.19
CA VAL A 100 0.01 -12.82 3.94
C VAL A 100 -1.04 -13.92 4.08
N GLN A 101 -2.28 -13.56 4.40
CA GLN A 101 -3.41 -14.51 4.45
C GLN A 101 -3.67 -15.21 3.12
N LYS A 102 -3.32 -14.57 2.00
CA LYS A 102 -3.39 -15.15 0.65
C LYS A 102 -2.14 -15.95 0.27
N GLY A 103 -1.23 -16.20 1.21
CA GLY A 103 -0.03 -17.00 0.98
C GLY A 103 1.10 -16.25 0.27
N VAL A 104 1.02 -14.92 0.12
CA VAL A 104 2.13 -14.15 -0.46
C VAL A 104 3.33 -14.21 0.48
N PRO A 105 4.55 -14.56 -0.02
CA PRO A 105 5.73 -14.67 0.80
C PRO A 105 6.06 -13.37 1.55
N LEU A 106 6.49 -13.48 2.80
CA LEU A 106 6.80 -12.32 3.65
C LEU A 106 7.86 -11.39 3.05
N ASN A 107 8.81 -11.93 2.29
CA ASN A 107 9.80 -11.11 1.57
C ASN A 107 9.15 -10.24 0.50
N THR A 108 8.21 -10.78 -0.28
CA THR A 108 7.44 -10.01 -1.27
C THR A 108 6.63 -8.92 -0.59
N VAL A 109 5.97 -9.24 0.54
CA VAL A 109 5.23 -8.25 1.33
C VAL A 109 6.17 -7.16 1.87
N ARG A 110 7.36 -7.54 2.35
CA ARG A 110 8.40 -6.60 2.79
C ARG A 110 8.77 -5.61 1.68
N ASP A 111 9.03 -6.10 0.50
CA ASP A 111 9.48 -5.29 -0.64
C ASP A 111 8.37 -4.35 -1.12
N LEU A 112 7.14 -4.83 -1.28
CA LEU A 112 5.97 -4.00 -1.60
C LEU A 112 5.75 -2.87 -0.60
N LEU A 113 5.93 -3.16 0.69
CA LEU A 113 5.80 -2.18 1.76
C LEU A 113 7.02 -1.27 1.88
N GLY A 114 8.19 -1.65 1.38
CA GLY A 114 9.44 -0.96 1.62
C GLY A 114 9.82 -0.96 3.11
N HIS A 115 9.79 -2.13 3.72
CA HIS A 115 10.28 -2.33 5.07
C HIS A 115 11.80 -2.47 5.06
N SER A 116 12.48 -1.68 5.88
CA SER A 116 13.95 -1.69 5.99
C SER A 116 14.52 -2.94 6.65
N SER A 117 13.69 -3.66 7.41
CA SER A 117 14.10 -4.92 8.06
C SER A 117 13.02 -5.99 7.93
N VAL A 118 13.45 -7.25 7.91
CA VAL A 118 12.55 -8.41 7.92
C VAL A 118 11.67 -8.42 9.17
N GLY A 119 12.21 -8.01 10.32
CA GLY A 119 11.49 -7.94 11.59
C GLY A 119 10.18 -7.12 11.53
N MET A 120 10.15 -6.10 10.67
CA MET A 120 8.91 -5.31 10.47
C MET A 120 7.80 -6.13 9.79
N SER A 121 8.13 -7.10 8.97
CA SER A 121 7.17 -7.98 8.29
C SER A 121 6.84 -9.23 9.08
N LEU A 122 7.73 -9.69 9.97
CA LEU A 122 7.51 -10.88 10.81
C LEU A 122 6.28 -10.76 11.71
N ARG A 123 5.84 -9.55 12.04
CA ARG A 123 4.58 -9.33 12.79
C ARG A 123 3.34 -9.90 12.10
N TYR A 124 3.41 -10.16 10.81
CA TYR A 124 2.32 -10.74 10.02
C TYR A 124 2.48 -12.25 9.81
N ALA A 125 3.61 -12.86 10.20
CA ALA A 125 3.93 -14.26 9.92
C ALA A 125 2.88 -15.23 10.47
N HIS A 126 2.30 -14.91 11.64
CA HIS A 126 1.26 -15.72 12.26
C HIS A 126 -0.06 -15.78 11.45
N LEU A 127 -0.22 -14.92 10.45
CA LEU A 127 -1.39 -14.88 9.56
C LEU A 127 -1.20 -15.75 8.31
N ALA A 128 0.00 -16.27 8.06
CA ALA A 128 0.30 -17.09 6.90
C ALA A 128 -0.44 -18.44 7.01
N PRO A 129 -0.99 -18.97 5.89
CA PRO A 129 -1.51 -20.32 5.84
C PRO A 129 -0.40 -21.32 6.21
N ASP A 130 -0.79 -22.45 6.80
CA ASP A 130 0.18 -23.53 7.05
C ASP A 130 0.50 -24.25 5.73
N GLN A 131 1.65 -23.90 5.17
CA GLN A 131 2.14 -24.47 3.90
C GLN A 131 3.19 -25.57 4.11
N ARG A 132 3.39 -26.03 5.37
CA ARG A 132 4.45 -27.01 5.66
C ARG A 132 4.26 -28.33 4.91
N ARG A 133 3.04 -28.84 4.82
CA ARG A 133 2.73 -30.07 4.07
C ARG A 133 2.98 -29.89 2.57
N GLU A 134 2.50 -28.80 1.98
CA GLU A 134 2.70 -28.49 0.57
C GLU A 134 4.19 -28.26 0.24
N ALA A 135 4.94 -27.65 1.16
CA ALA A 135 6.36 -27.45 0.98
C ALA A 135 7.14 -28.76 0.95
N VAL A 136 6.82 -29.69 1.85
CA VAL A 136 7.48 -31.01 1.90
C VAL A 136 7.08 -31.87 0.69
N ALA A 137 5.83 -31.84 0.26
CA ALA A 137 5.36 -32.57 -0.90
C ALA A 137 6.02 -32.16 -2.24
N LYS A 138 6.75 -31.04 -2.27
CA LYS A 138 7.53 -30.61 -3.45
C LYS A 138 8.88 -31.32 -3.58
N PHE A 139 9.26 -32.16 -2.61
CA PHE A 139 10.48 -32.96 -2.68
C PHE A 139 10.27 -34.35 -3.29
N ASP A 140 9.00 -34.76 -3.49
CA ASP A 140 8.61 -36.00 -4.15
C ASP A 140 8.46 -35.79 -5.68
#